data_d8a14d88b42357c10848f8c8241d8653
#
_entry.id   d8a14d88b42357c10848f8c8241d8653
#
_cell.length_a   1.000
_cell.length_b   1.000
_cell.length_c   1.000
_cell.angle_alpha   90.00
_cell.angle_beta   90.00
_cell.angle_gamma   90.00
#
_symmetry.space_group_name_H-M   'P 1'
#
loop_
_entity.id
_entity.type
_entity.pdbx_description
1 polymer ?
#
loop_
_entity_poly.entity_id
_entity_poly.type
_entity_poly.pdbx_seq_one_letter_code
_entity_poly.pdbx_strand_id
1 'polypeptide(L)'
;MNLNKHIIYLLFLGFAFTACNDASKEKSEDKKETAQDSTKLSEEALLDTVQMQTLKYFWDFAEPNSGMARERYHPNGDYGENDPDIVTTGGSGFGLMAIVAGVERGFIPRAEAVKRFDKIATFLEETPKYHGAFPHWINGRTAGTQEFGNDTKDNGGDIVETSFLAQGFLVVRQYLQDGNEEEKAVAAKFDKLWKNIEWDWYTNNKNGIFWHWSPNYEFQKNFMIEGYNECLITYIMAASSPEHAIKPEVYHDGWARSGNITTDKKAYGIPLILKFNTNGDKAGPLFWAHYSYLGLNPKGLSDRYANYWDLNVNHSNINYEYAQENPNKFKTYSENSWGLTASYTKNKDGSVGYTAHSPDDDKGVVAPTAAVSSIPYTPEKSLKAIRYFYEDQHDLLWGPAGFYDAFSLDGGDWVAERYLAIDQGPMMVMIENYRSGLIWDLFMSAPEIKNGLERLDFKR
;
A
#
# COMPACT_ATOMS: atom_id res chain seq x y z
N MET A 1 -57.38 31.07 -23.78
CA MET A 1 -57.66 32.53 -23.68
C MET A 1 -56.30 33.22 -23.62
N ASN A 2 -55.98 33.81 -24.73
CA ASN A 2 -55.18 35.01 -25.06
C ASN A 2 -53.92 35.31 -24.26
N LEU A 3 -52.78 35.22 -24.94
CA LEU A 3 -52.08 36.23 -25.78
C LEU A 3 -51.49 37.39 -24.95
N ASN A 4 -50.19 37.60 -24.97
CA ASN A 4 -49.56 38.56 -25.86
C ASN A 4 -48.02 38.55 -25.81
N LYS A 5 -47.48 38.63 -27.04
CA LYS A 5 -46.10 38.91 -27.44
C LYS A 5 -45.74 40.38 -27.13
N HIS A 6 -44.47 40.70 -26.92
CA HIS A 6 -43.84 41.89 -27.48
C HIS A 6 -42.36 41.63 -27.82
N ILE A 7 -42.12 41.80 -29.11
CA ILE A 7 -40.86 41.99 -29.81
C ILE A 7 -40.51 43.48 -29.78
N ILE A 8 -39.29 43.86 -29.51
CA ILE A 8 -38.71 45.15 -29.89
C ILE A 8 -37.37 44.93 -30.60
N TYR A 9 -37.35 45.40 -31.83
CA TYR A 9 -36.21 45.65 -32.70
C TYR A 9 -35.61 47.04 -32.46
N LEU A 10 -34.40 47.23 -33.04
CA LEU A 10 -33.73 48.48 -33.46
C LEU A 10 -32.39 48.73 -32.73
N LEU A 11 -31.34 49.19 -33.32
CA LEU A 11 -30.94 49.61 -34.70
C LEU A 11 -29.41 49.73 -34.73
N PHE A 12 -28.85 49.49 -35.89
CA PHE A 12 -27.45 49.77 -36.30
C PHE A 12 -27.16 51.27 -36.28
N LEU A 13 -25.92 51.64 -35.89
CA LEU A 13 -25.24 52.80 -36.43
C LEU A 13 -23.72 52.58 -36.46
N GLY A 14 -23.20 52.49 -37.67
CA GLY A 14 -21.78 52.46 -37.95
C GLY A 14 -21.20 53.87 -38.01
N PHE A 15 -19.92 53.97 -37.61
CA PHE A 15 -19.08 55.09 -38.01
C PHE A 15 -17.72 54.52 -38.45
N ALA A 16 -17.46 54.72 -39.71
CA ALA A 16 -16.15 54.53 -40.30
C ALA A 16 -15.34 55.84 -40.17
N PHE A 17 -14.11 55.75 -39.71
CA PHE A 17 -13.07 56.75 -40.00
C PHE A 17 -11.77 56.03 -40.37
N THR A 18 -11.34 56.34 -41.56
CA THR A 18 -10.02 56.04 -42.14
C THR A 18 -9.01 57.07 -41.68
N ALA A 19 -7.79 56.63 -41.39
CA ALA A 19 -6.55 57.09 -42.04
C ALA A 19 -5.26 56.72 -41.28
N CYS A 20 -4.39 56.04 -42.03
CA CYS A 20 -2.96 56.15 -42.24
C CYS A 20 -1.93 55.98 -41.09
N ASN A 21 -1.19 54.87 -41.30
CA ASN A 21 0.29 54.73 -41.29
C ASN A 21 1.11 55.34 -40.14
N ASP A 22 1.76 54.48 -39.38
CA ASP A 22 3.24 54.37 -39.48
C ASP A 22 3.74 53.03 -38.85
N ALA A 23 4.82 52.52 -39.48
CA ALA A 23 5.36 51.21 -39.22
C ALA A 23 6.36 51.24 -38.04
N SER A 24 6.12 50.35 -37.09
CA SER A 24 7.20 49.81 -36.25
C SER A 24 6.96 48.32 -36.03
N LYS A 25 7.89 47.52 -36.55
CA LYS A 25 7.93 46.06 -36.38
C LYS A 25 8.26 45.73 -34.93
N GLU A 26 7.30 45.32 -34.13
CA GLU A 26 7.53 44.49 -32.96
C GLU A 26 7.18 43.05 -33.30
N LYS A 27 8.19 42.19 -33.15
CA LYS A 27 8.03 40.74 -33.24
C LYS A 27 7.15 40.27 -32.07
N SER A 28 5.91 39.94 -32.33
CA SER A 28 5.12 39.10 -31.41
C SER A 28 5.69 37.68 -31.50
N GLU A 29 6.35 37.22 -30.46
CA GLU A 29 6.57 35.81 -30.23
C GLU A 29 5.21 35.18 -29.96
N ASP A 30 4.69 34.47 -30.95
CA ASP A 30 3.56 33.54 -30.79
C ASP A 30 3.98 32.49 -29.77
N LYS A 31 3.51 32.63 -28.53
CA LYS A 31 3.38 31.53 -27.62
C LYS A 31 2.36 30.56 -28.25
N LYS A 32 2.87 29.53 -28.90
CA LYS A 32 2.09 28.32 -29.16
C LYS A 32 1.71 27.77 -27.79
N GLU A 33 0.53 28.11 -27.30
CA GLU A 33 -0.19 27.24 -26.36
C GLU A 33 -0.35 25.91 -27.09
N THR A 34 0.40 24.92 -26.65
CA THR A 34 0.20 23.53 -27.06
C THR A 34 -1.24 23.20 -26.68
N ALA A 35 -2.09 22.95 -27.67
CA ALA A 35 -3.42 22.42 -27.48
C ALA A 35 -3.26 21.15 -26.62
N GLN A 36 -3.68 21.24 -25.36
CA GLN A 36 -3.72 20.13 -24.44
C GLN A 36 -4.66 19.11 -25.06
N ASP A 37 -4.19 17.89 -25.27
CA ASP A 37 -4.99 16.79 -25.81
C ASP A 37 -6.20 16.60 -24.89
N SER A 38 -7.37 17.06 -25.33
CA SER A 38 -8.61 17.15 -24.53
C SER A 38 -9.19 15.79 -24.16
N THR A 39 -8.49 14.70 -24.50
CA THR A 39 -8.91 13.31 -24.23
C THR A 39 -8.23 12.71 -22.99
N LYS A 40 -7.11 13.26 -22.53
CA LYS A 40 -6.35 12.72 -21.38
C LYS A 40 -6.83 13.29 -20.05
N LEU A 41 -6.98 12.40 -19.06
CA LEU A 41 -7.29 12.82 -17.69
C LEU A 41 -6.18 13.72 -17.11
N SER A 42 -6.57 14.74 -16.35
CA SER A 42 -5.61 15.46 -15.51
C SER A 42 -4.99 14.50 -14.50
N GLU A 43 -3.84 14.86 -13.90
CA GLU A 43 -3.20 14.06 -12.88
C GLU A 43 -4.15 13.79 -11.71
N GLU A 44 -4.83 14.81 -11.21
CA GLU A 44 -5.81 14.70 -10.12
C GLU A 44 -6.94 13.73 -10.47
N ALA A 45 -7.54 13.86 -11.66
CA ALA A 45 -8.61 12.98 -12.11
C ALA A 45 -8.14 11.53 -12.33
N LEU A 46 -6.90 11.34 -12.79
CA LEU A 46 -6.31 10.01 -12.94
C LEU A 46 -6.13 9.33 -11.57
N LEU A 47 -5.57 10.05 -10.60
CA LEU A 47 -5.39 9.52 -9.25
C LEU A 47 -6.72 9.25 -8.55
N ASP A 48 -7.73 10.13 -8.72
CA ASP A 48 -9.10 9.88 -8.22
C ASP A 48 -9.68 8.61 -8.83
N THR A 49 -9.54 8.43 -10.14
CA THR A 49 -10.03 7.25 -10.85
C THR A 49 -9.39 5.97 -10.33
N VAL A 50 -8.06 5.98 -10.18
CA VAL A 50 -7.32 4.81 -9.67
C VAL A 50 -7.70 4.52 -8.22
N GLN A 51 -7.72 5.52 -7.34
CA GLN A 51 -8.10 5.32 -5.93
C GLN A 51 -9.55 4.83 -5.79
N MET A 52 -10.49 5.45 -6.49
CA MET A 52 -11.91 5.08 -6.41
C MET A 52 -12.15 3.64 -6.89
N GLN A 53 -11.49 3.23 -7.97
CA GLN A 53 -11.64 1.86 -8.48
C GLN A 53 -10.95 0.84 -7.57
N THR A 54 -9.75 1.15 -7.07
CA THR A 54 -9.00 0.28 -6.14
C THR A 54 -9.75 0.11 -4.80
N LEU A 55 -10.42 1.17 -4.30
CA LEU A 55 -11.22 1.11 -3.08
C LEU A 55 -12.30 0.02 -3.14
N LYS A 56 -12.84 -0.29 -4.31
CA LYS A 56 -13.88 -1.32 -4.46
C LYS A 56 -13.45 -2.69 -3.96
N TYR A 57 -12.15 -2.99 -4.00
CA TYR A 57 -11.63 -4.22 -3.43
C TYR A 57 -12.00 -4.36 -1.94
N PHE A 58 -11.83 -3.29 -1.18
CA PHE A 58 -12.07 -3.25 0.25
C PHE A 58 -13.51 -2.90 0.63
N TRP A 59 -14.26 -2.32 -0.30
CA TRP A 59 -15.61 -1.87 -0.04
C TRP A 59 -16.68 -2.79 -0.65
N ASP A 60 -16.64 -3.01 -1.96
CA ASP A 60 -17.65 -3.79 -2.68
C ASP A 60 -17.33 -5.29 -2.67
N PHE A 61 -16.03 -5.65 -2.75
CA PHE A 61 -15.57 -7.03 -2.87
C PHE A 61 -15.01 -7.60 -1.56
N ALA A 62 -15.14 -6.88 -0.45
CA ALA A 62 -14.83 -7.40 0.88
C ALA A 62 -15.63 -8.68 1.19
N GLU A 63 -15.12 -9.49 2.12
CA GLU A 63 -15.87 -10.67 2.56
C GLU A 63 -17.13 -10.23 3.30
N PRO A 64 -18.33 -10.70 2.91
CA PRO A 64 -19.59 -10.07 3.33
C PRO A 64 -19.97 -10.32 4.80
N ASN A 65 -19.48 -11.37 5.46
CA ASN A 65 -19.82 -11.63 6.87
C ASN A 65 -18.90 -10.85 7.82
N SER A 66 -17.60 -10.88 7.59
CA SER A 66 -16.60 -10.18 8.40
C SER A 66 -16.50 -8.70 8.07
N GLY A 67 -16.70 -8.32 6.81
CA GLY A 67 -16.39 -6.99 6.25
C GLY A 67 -14.91 -6.76 6.02
N MET A 68 -14.05 -7.75 6.31
CA MET A 68 -12.59 -7.70 6.11
C MET A 68 -12.21 -7.90 4.64
N ALA A 69 -10.98 -7.56 4.30
CA ALA A 69 -10.43 -7.79 2.97
C ALA A 69 -10.26 -9.29 2.71
N ARG A 70 -10.81 -9.77 1.60
CA ARG A 70 -10.46 -11.10 1.09
C ARG A 70 -8.94 -11.15 0.91
N GLU A 71 -8.35 -12.30 1.10
CA GLU A 71 -6.93 -12.47 0.80
C GLU A 71 -6.69 -12.22 -0.70
N ARG A 72 -7.57 -12.78 -1.53
CA ARG A 72 -7.58 -12.56 -2.99
C ARG A 72 -9.00 -12.47 -3.53
N TYR A 73 -9.13 -11.82 -4.67
CA TYR A 73 -10.40 -11.72 -5.39
C TYR A 73 -10.22 -12.10 -6.86
N HIS A 74 -11.01 -13.06 -7.32
CA HIS A 74 -11.07 -13.52 -8.71
C HIS A 74 -12.43 -13.10 -9.30
N PRO A 75 -12.47 -12.11 -10.22
CA PRO A 75 -13.73 -11.59 -10.76
C PRO A 75 -14.56 -12.63 -11.52
N ASN A 76 -13.90 -13.63 -12.10
CA ASN A 76 -14.56 -14.74 -12.81
C ASN A 76 -15.12 -15.82 -11.87
N GLY A 77 -14.88 -15.72 -10.55
CA GLY A 77 -15.31 -16.69 -9.56
C GLY A 77 -14.51 -18.00 -9.54
N ASP A 78 -13.44 -18.09 -10.33
CA ASP A 78 -12.53 -19.24 -10.33
C ASP A 78 -11.44 -19.04 -9.29
N TYR A 79 -11.66 -19.55 -8.10
CA TYR A 79 -10.70 -19.47 -7.01
C TYR A 79 -9.71 -20.64 -7.01
N GLY A 80 -9.92 -21.68 -7.83
CA GLY A 80 -9.05 -22.85 -7.87
C GLY A 80 -8.95 -23.49 -6.48
N GLU A 81 -7.74 -23.47 -5.92
CA GLU A 81 -7.46 -24.02 -4.59
C GLU A 81 -7.78 -23.02 -3.45
N ASN A 82 -8.16 -21.77 -3.76
CA ASN A 82 -8.40 -20.75 -2.76
C ASN A 82 -9.89 -20.63 -2.42
N ASP A 83 -10.18 -20.66 -1.13
CA ASP A 83 -11.53 -20.39 -0.64
C ASP A 83 -11.83 -18.88 -0.75
N PRO A 84 -12.94 -18.47 -1.42
CA PRO A 84 -13.35 -17.08 -1.49
C PRO A 84 -13.70 -16.46 -0.15
N ASP A 85 -13.87 -17.25 0.90
CA ASP A 85 -14.16 -16.77 2.26
C ASP A 85 -12.90 -16.50 3.08
N ILE A 86 -11.69 -16.76 2.56
CA ILE A 86 -10.46 -16.44 3.26
C ILE A 86 -10.24 -14.93 3.28
N VAL A 87 -10.09 -14.37 4.48
CA VAL A 87 -9.67 -12.98 4.69
C VAL A 87 -8.26 -12.92 5.24
N THR A 88 -7.50 -11.90 4.83
CA THR A 88 -6.12 -11.70 5.26
C THR A 88 -6.04 -10.70 6.40
N THR A 89 -5.23 -10.99 7.39
CA THR A 89 -5.03 -10.15 8.57
C THR A 89 -4.38 -8.83 8.21
N GLY A 90 -3.19 -8.84 7.63
CA GLY A 90 -2.45 -7.61 7.30
C GLY A 90 -3.12 -6.80 6.19
N GLY A 91 -3.55 -7.47 5.12
CA GLY A 91 -4.28 -6.80 4.04
C GLY A 91 -5.58 -6.14 4.50
N SER A 92 -6.23 -6.66 5.55
CA SER A 92 -7.38 -5.98 6.17
C SER A 92 -6.98 -4.72 6.95
N GLY A 93 -5.79 -4.68 7.55
CA GLY A 93 -5.22 -3.46 8.12
C GLY A 93 -5.02 -2.38 7.06
N PHE A 94 -4.51 -2.76 5.89
CA PHE A 94 -4.41 -1.86 4.73
C PHE A 94 -5.79 -1.40 4.26
N GLY A 95 -6.78 -2.30 4.26
CA GLY A 95 -8.17 -1.99 3.94
C GLY A 95 -8.81 -0.99 4.90
N LEU A 96 -8.53 -1.07 6.20
CA LEU A 96 -8.99 -0.07 7.18
C LEU A 96 -8.45 1.34 6.82
N MET A 97 -7.17 1.45 6.47
CA MET A 97 -6.57 2.71 6.02
C MET A 97 -7.15 3.18 4.68
N ALA A 98 -7.38 2.26 3.74
CA ALA A 98 -8.01 2.55 2.45
C ALA A 98 -9.44 3.10 2.60
N ILE A 99 -10.23 2.54 3.53
CA ILE A 99 -11.60 3.02 3.81
C ILE A 99 -11.56 4.45 4.39
N VAL A 100 -10.62 4.76 5.30
CA VAL A 100 -10.43 6.13 5.81
C VAL A 100 -10.14 7.10 4.66
N ALA A 101 -9.19 6.76 3.79
CA ALA A 101 -8.89 7.56 2.60
C ALA A 101 -10.11 7.73 1.69
N GLY A 102 -10.90 6.67 1.49
CA GLY A 102 -12.13 6.70 0.68
C GLY A 102 -13.20 7.64 1.24
N VAL A 103 -13.31 7.75 2.56
CA VAL A 103 -14.22 8.72 3.20
C VAL A 103 -13.76 10.15 2.95
N GLU A 104 -12.49 10.44 3.18
CA GLU A 104 -11.94 11.80 3.02
C GLU A 104 -11.94 12.27 1.55
N ARG A 105 -11.84 11.33 0.60
CA ARG A 105 -12.03 11.60 -0.83
C ARG A 105 -13.50 11.72 -1.25
N GLY A 106 -14.44 11.46 -0.36
CA GLY A 106 -15.87 11.50 -0.65
C GLY A 106 -16.37 10.34 -1.53
N PHE A 107 -15.59 9.26 -1.65
CA PHE A 107 -15.99 8.07 -2.44
C PHE A 107 -17.03 7.24 -1.69
N ILE A 108 -17.00 7.25 -0.37
CA ILE A 108 -17.96 6.55 0.50
C ILE A 108 -18.43 7.46 1.64
N PRO A 109 -19.69 7.33 2.11
CA PRO A 109 -20.20 8.11 3.21
C PRO A 109 -19.56 7.70 4.55
N ARG A 110 -19.17 8.68 5.38
CA ARG A 110 -18.56 8.45 6.71
C ARG A 110 -19.41 7.54 7.59
N ALA A 111 -20.73 7.74 7.66
CA ALA A 111 -21.61 6.91 8.46
C ALA A 111 -21.61 5.42 8.05
N GLU A 112 -21.50 5.13 6.76
CA GLU A 112 -21.39 3.74 6.28
C GLU A 112 -20.01 3.14 6.59
N ALA A 113 -18.96 3.95 6.52
CA ALA A 113 -17.62 3.52 6.93
C ALA A 113 -17.57 3.18 8.43
N VAL A 114 -18.19 3.98 9.29
CA VAL A 114 -18.28 3.70 10.74
C VAL A 114 -18.96 2.35 11.00
N LYS A 115 -20.06 2.04 10.31
CA LYS A 115 -20.72 0.73 10.40
C LYS A 115 -19.80 -0.41 9.93
N ARG A 116 -19.03 -0.18 8.87
CA ARG A 116 -18.07 -1.17 8.37
C ARG A 116 -16.95 -1.40 9.38
N PHE A 117 -16.41 -0.34 9.97
CA PHE A 117 -15.40 -0.43 11.03
C PHE A 117 -15.94 -1.18 12.26
N ASP A 118 -17.15 -0.88 12.70
CA ASP A 118 -17.79 -1.60 13.83
C ASP A 118 -17.95 -3.09 13.55
N LYS A 119 -18.40 -3.43 12.35
CA LYS A 119 -18.52 -4.81 11.89
C LYS A 119 -17.19 -5.56 11.92
N ILE A 120 -16.12 -4.96 11.36
CA ILE A 120 -14.79 -5.56 11.35
C ILE A 120 -14.25 -5.71 12.78
N ALA A 121 -14.39 -4.69 13.63
CA ALA A 121 -13.92 -4.76 15.01
C ALA A 121 -14.65 -5.86 15.80
N THR A 122 -15.98 -5.96 15.64
CA THR A 122 -16.80 -7.01 16.29
C THR A 122 -16.40 -8.40 15.83
N PHE A 123 -16.18 -8.61 14.54
CA PHE A 123 -15.70 -9.89 14.00
C PHE A 123 -14.32 -10.25 14.57
N LEU A 124 -13.41 -9.30 14.67
CA LEU A 124 -12.07 -9.50 15.23
C LEU A 124 -12.10 -9.76 16.75
N GLU A 125 -13.08 -9.26 17.49
CA GLU A 125 -13.26 -9.62 18.90
C GLU A 125 -13.59 -11.11 19.08
N GLU A 126 -14.29 -11.72 18.14
CA GLU A 126 -14.68 -13.15 18.13
C GLU A 126 -13.58 -14.06 17.56
N THR A 127 -12.70 -13.53 16.71
CA THR A 127 -11.62 -14.30 16.07
C THR A 127 -10.63 -14.83 17.11
N PRO A 128 -10.17 -16.10 17.00
CA PRO A 128 -9.09 -16.63 17.84
C PRO A 128 -7.86 -15.75 17.80
N LYS A 129 -7.28 -15.50 18.94
CA LYS A 129 -6.04 -14.75 19.14
C LYS A 129 -5.05 -15.59 19.92
N TYR A 130 -3.80 -15.50 19.56
CA TYR A 130 -2.71 -16.29 20.09
C TYR A 130 -1.71 -15.32 20.76
N HIS A 131 -1.81 -15.18 22.08
CA HIS A 131 -1.12 -14.10 22.78
C HIS A 131 -1.40 -12.73 22.14
N GLY A 132 -2.70 -12.50 21.86
CA GLY A 132 -3.17 -11.26 21.23
C GLY A 132 -2.92 -11.13 19.74
N ALA A 133 -2.02 -11.90 19.12
CA ALA A 133 -1.82 -11.89 17.67
C ALA A 133 -2.89 -12.69 16.94
N PHE A 134 -3.24 -12.21 15.76
CA PHE A 134 -4.18 -12.86 14.84
C PHE A 134 -3.46 -13.85 13.93
N PRO A 135 -4.17 -14.89 13.43
CA PRO A 135 -3.59 -15.79 12.44
C PRO A 135 -3.32 -15.05 11.13
N HIS A 136 -2.45 -15.59 10.29
CA HIS A 136 -2.15 -15.06 8.98
C HIS A 136 -3.42 -14.90 8.13
N TRP A 137 -4.20 -15.99 8.05
CA TRP A 137 -5.50 -16.04 7.39
C TRP A 137 -6.61 -16.44 8.35
N ILE A 138 -7.79 -15.90 8.10
CA ILE A 138 -9.01 -16.15 8.89
C ILE A 138 -10.12 -16.56 7.93
N ASN A 139 -10.97 -17.53 8.33
CA ASN A 139 -12.17 -17.79 7.58
C ASN A 139 -13.23 -16.72 7.91
N GLY A 140 -13.61 -15.90 6.94
CA GLY A 140 -14.50 -14.75 7.11
C GLY A 140 -15.92 -15.09 7.57
N ARG A 141 -16.39 -16.35 7.35
CA ARG A 141 -17.71 -16.80 7.81
C ARG A 141 -17.72 -17.33 9.23
N THR A 142 -16.64 -18.01 9.63
CA THR A 142 -16.60 -18.75 10.91
C THR A 142 -15.72 -18.10 11.96
N ALA A 143 -14.98 -17.06 11.60
CA ALA A 143 -13.91 -16.45 12.38
C ALA A 143 -12.74 -17.40 12.74
N GLY A 144 -12.76 -18.63 12.23
CA GLY A 144 -11.75 -19.65 12.52
C GLY A 144 -10.40 -19.35 11.87
N THR A 145 -9.32 -19.82 12.50
CA THR A 145 -7.97 -19.80 11.93
C THR A 145 -7.91 -20.62 10.65
N GLN A 146 -7.33 -20.07 9.60
CA GLN A 146 -7.03 -20.75 8.35
C GLN A 146 -5.50 -20.90 8.23
N GLU A 147 -5.03 -22.12 7.98
CA GLU A 147 -3.60 -22.39 7.78
C GLU A 147 -3.06 -21.63 6.58
N PHE A 148 -1.86 -21.04 6.71
CA PHE A 148 -1.23 -20.30 5.63
C PHE A 148 -0.57 -21.25 4.63
N GLY A 149 -1.09 -21.26 3.42
CA GLY A 149 -0.60 -22.13 2.37
C GLY A 149 -0.70 -23.62 2.74
N ASN A 150 0.36 -24.38 2.49
CA ASN A 150 0.45 -25.80 2.83
C ASN A 150 1.29 -26.07 4.09
N ASP A 151 1.61 -25.06 4.88
CA ASP A 151 2.38 -25.20 6.12
C ASP A 151 1.45 -25.38 7.32
N THR A 152 1.20 -26.65 7.70
CA THR A 152 0.36 -26.99 8.86
C THR A 152 0.86 -26.42 10.19
N LYS A 153 2.11 -25.95 10.25
CA LYS A 153 2.65 -25.27 11.43
C LYS A 153 2.24 -23.80 11.52
N ASP A 154 1.73 -23.24 10.42
CA ASP A 154 1.21 -21.87 10.37
C ASP A 154 -0.29 -21.84 10.70
N ASN A 155 -0.63 -22.30 11.90
CA ASN A 155 -2.01 -22.41 12.39
C ASN A 155 -2.23 -21.65 13.70
N GLY A 156 -1.43 -20.63 13.94
CA GLY A 156 -1.44 -19.82 15.16
C GLY A 156 -1.39 -18.34 14.88
N GLY A 157 -0.73 -17.58 15.77
CA GLY A 157 -0.57 -16.14 15.64
C GLY A 157 0.60 -15.77 14.74
N ASP A 158 0.33 -14.88 13.79
CA ASP A 158 1.32 -14.20 12.95
C ASP A 158 1.48 -12.76 13.43
N ILE A 159 2.62 -12.44 14.05
CA ILE A 159 2.84 -11.12 14.65
C ILE A 159 3.14 -10.05 13.59
N VAL A 160 3.63 -10.44 12.41
CA VAL A 160 3.90 -9.52 11.30
C VAL A 160 2.59 -9.07 10.66
N GLU A 161 1.73 -10.01 10.27
CA GLU A 161 0.40 -9.70 9.76
C GLU A 161 -0.43 -8.91 10.78
N THR A 162 -0.31 -9.28 12.07
CA THR A 162 -0.92 -8.53 13.17
C THR A 162 -0.38 -7.10 13.26
N SER A 163 0.89 -6.87 12.98
CA SER A 163 1.46 -5.52 12.99
C SER A 163 0.89 -4.65 11.87
N PHE A 164 0.66 -5.22 10.69
CA PHE A 164 0.00 -4.53 9.60
C PHE A 164 -1.47 -4.23 9.91
N LEU A 165 -2.18 -5.17 10.52
CA LEU A 165 -3.55 -4.96 10.98
C LEU A 165 -3.62 -3.84 12.03
N ALA A 166 -2.70 -3.84 12.99
CA ALA A 166 -2.65 -2.88 14.08
C ALA A 166 -2.29 -1.44 13.61
N GLN A 167 -1.57 -1.28 12.48
CA GLN A 167 -1.46 0.04 11.83
C GLN A 167 -2.85 0.58 11.49
N GLY A 168 -3.70 -0.25 10.87
CA GLY A 168 -5.08 0.09 10.55
C GLY A 168 -5.90 0.43 11.80
N PHE A 169 -5.73 -0.33 12.89
CA PHE A 169 -6.41 -0.05 14.17
C PHE A 169 -6.11 1.35 14.68
N LEU A 170 -4.84 1.72 14.71
CA LEU A 170 -4.41 3.03 15.20
C LEU A 170 -4.90 4.15 14.29
N VAL A 171 -4.86 3.97 12.97
CA VAL A 171 -5.39 4.96 12.01
C VAL A 171 -6.88 5.18 12.22
N VAL A 172 -7.69 4.12 12.30
CA VAL A 172 -9.15 4.25 12.52
C VAL A 172 -9.46 4.83 13.90
N ARG A 173 -8.73 4.40 14.94
CA ARG A 173 -8.89 4.97 16.28
C ARG A 173 -8.66 6.48 16.27
N GLN A 174 -7.55 6.94 15.70
CA GLN A 174 -7.23 8.36 15.62
C GLN A 174 -8.22 9.14 14.75
N TYR A 175 -8.76 8.52 13.71
CA TYR A 175 -9.75 9.12 12.84
C TYR A 175 -11.12 9.34 13.51
N LEU A 176 -11.50 8.45 14.45
CA LEU A 176 -12.83 8.44 15.06
C LEU A 176 -12.87 8.99 16.50
N GLN A 177 -11.74 9.09 17.21
CA GLN A 177 -11.70 9.37 18.66
C GLN A 177 -12.34 10.70 19.07
N ASP A 178 -12.34 11.70 18.20
CA ASP A 178 -12.93 13.03 18.46
C ASP A 178 -14.33 13.19 17.84
N GLY A 179 -14.90 12.10 17.32
CA GLY A 179 -16.20 12.06 16.68
C GLY A 179 -17.39 12.02 17.66
N ASN A 180 -18.53 11.59 17.15
CA ASN A 180 -19.73 11.37 17.97
C ASN A 180 -19.59 10.10 18.84
N GLU A 181 -20.61 9.80 19.67
CA GLU A 181 -20.54 8.68 20.62
C GLU A 181 -20.43 7.31 19.94
N GLU A 182 -21.04 7.11 18.76
CA GLU A 182 -20.93 5.88 17.98
C GLU A 182 -19.47 5.73 17.45
N GLU A 183 -18.91 6.78 16.91
CA GLU A 183 -17.52 6.81 16.42
C GLU A 183 -16.52 6.53 17.55
N LYS A 184 -16.70 7.15 18.71
CA LYS A 184 -15.86 6.91 19.91
C LYS A 184 -15.98 5.46 20.41
N ALA A 185 -17.18 4.88 20.36
CA ALA A 185 -17.36 3.47 20.73
C ALA A 185 -16.60 2.52 19.79
N VAL A 186 -16.62 2.79 18.50
CA VAL A 186 -15.84 2.02 17.51
C VAL A 186 -14.34 2.22 17.71
N ALA A 187 -13.89 3.45 17.94
CA ALA A 187 -12.49 3.75 18.26
C ALA A 187 -12.00 2.96 19.49
N ALA A 188 -12.84 2.86 20.53
CA ALA A 188 -12.52 2.11 21.75
C ALA A 188 -12.37 0.60 21.51
N LYS A 189 -13.13 -0.01 20.57
CA LYS A 189 -12.94 -1.41 20.18
C LYS A 189 -11.55 -1.62 19.57
N PHE A 190 -11.14 -0.79 18.63
CA PHE A 190 -9.80 -0.89 18.01
C PHE A 190 -8.69 -0.62 19.03
N ASP A 191 -8.86 0.32 19.94
CA ASP A 191 -7.91 0.57 21.03
C ASP A 191 -7.73 -0.66 21.93
N LYS A 192 -8.82 -1.34 22.28
CA LYS A 192 -8.78 -2.58 23.06
C LYS A 192 -8.09 -3.71 22.31
N LEU A 193 -8.40 -3.90 21.01
CA LEU A 193 -7.76 -4.92 20.19
C LEU A 193 -6.24 -4.68 20.09
N TRP A 194 -5.83 -3.43 19.87
CA TRP A 194 -4.43 -3.02 19.84
C TRP A 194 -3.70 -3.31 21.16
N LYS A 195 -4.25 -2.90 22.30
CA LYS A 195 -3.61 -3.02 23.61
C LYS A 195 -3.42 -4.46 24.08
N ASN A 196 -4.27 -5.38 23.61
CA ASN A 196 -4.24 -6.79 24.00
C ASN A 196 -3.20 -7.63 23.25
N ILE A 197 -2.41 -7.05 22.35
CA ILE A 197 -1.37 -7.79 21.63
C ILE A 197 -0.15 -7.92 22.53
N GLU A 198 0.22 -9.15 22.89
CA GLU A 198 1.35 -9.48 23.76
C GLU A 198 2.66 -9.55 22.94
N TRP A 199 3.16 -8.38 22.51
CA TRP A 199 4.35 -8.26 21.65
C TRP A 199 5.60 -8.89 22.26
N ASP A 200 5.80 -8.73 23.58
CA ASP A 200 6.91 -9.29 24.34
C ASP A 200 6.91 -10.82 24.36
N TRP A 201 5.72 -11.47 24.28
CA TRP A 201 5.62 -12.92 24.14
C TRP A 201 6.37 -13.43 22.92
N TYR A 202 6.24 -12.74 21.80
CA TYR A 202 6.83 -13.12 20.52
C TYR A 202 8.36 -12.95 20.47
N THR A 203 8.99 -12.44 21.52
CA THR A 203 10.44 -12.47 21.67
C THR A 203 10.97 -13.85 22.07
N ASN A 204 10.13 -14.74 22.59
CA ASN A 204 10.54 -16.02 23.15
C ASN A 204 11.71 -15.87 24.15
N ASN A 205 11.71 -14.80 24.95
CA ASN A 205 12.78 -14.39 25.86
C ASN A 205 14.15 -14.20 25.20
N LYS A 206 14.20 -13.82 23.92
CA LYS A 206 15.43 -13.52 23.16
C LYS A 206 15.44 -12.06 22.71
N ASN A 207 16.60 -11.61 22.24
CA ASN A 207 16.74 -10.28 21.64
C ASN A 207 16.36 -10.27 20.15
N GLY A 208 15.09 -10.57 19.85
CA GLY A 208 14.50 -10.56 18.53
C GLY A 208 13.05 -11.00 18.59
N ILE A 209 12.24 -10.64 17.59
CA ILE A 209 10.84 -11.05 17.48
C ILE A 209 10.76 -12.25 16.55
N PHE A 210 10.03 -13.28 16.96
CA PHE A 210 9.71 -14.44 16.12
C PHE A 210 8.41 -14.21 15.40
N TRP A 211 8.37 -14.54 14.12
CA TRP A 211 7.26 -14.30 13.21
C TRP A 211 5.95 -14.97 13.67
N HIS A 212 6.06 -16.20 14.16
CA HIS A 212 4.89 -17.05 14.39
C HIS A 212 5.00 -17.84 15.70
N TRP A 213 3.86 -17.98 16.37
CA TRP A 213 3.65 -18.92 17.48
C TRP A 213 2.34 -19.68 17.29
N SER A 214 2.33 -20.97 17.64
CA SER A 214 1.16 -21.84 17.51
C SER A 214 0.93 -22.63 18.80
N PRO A 215 -0.33 -22.84 19.24
CA PRO A 215 -0.61 -23.69 20.38
C PRO A 215 -0.22 -25.16 20.18
N ASN A 216 -0.10 -25.59 18.91
CA ASN A 216 0.23 -26.97 18.54
C ASN A 216 1.74 -27.18 18.35
N TYR A 217 2.45 -26.13 17.92
CA TYR A 217 3.85 -26.22 17.50
C TYR A 217 4.75 -25.19 18.19
N GLU A 218 4.19 -24.33 19.06
CA GLU A 218 4.93 -23.27 19.75
C GLU A 218 5.76 -22.44 18.76
N PHE A 219 7.04 -22.20 19.04
CA PHE A 219 7.97 -21.49 18.16
C PHE A 219 8.71 -22.39 17.16
N GLN A 220 8.17 -23.57 16.78
CA GLN A 220 8.89 -24.53 15.93
C GLN A 220 9.22 -24.02 14.53
N LYS A 221 8.48 -23.02 13.98
CA LYS A 221 8.91 -22.37 12.73
C LYS A 221 10.25 -21.67 12.88
N ASN A 222 10.62 -21.29 14.10
CA ASN A 222 11.90 -20.70 14.50
C ASN A 222 12.41 -19.61 13.55
N PHE A 223 11.49 -18.78 13.04
CA PHE A 223 11.80 -17.70 12.12
C PHE A 223 11.86 -16.37 12.89
N MET A 224 13.06 -15.98 13.30
CA MET A 224 13.32 -14.67 13.91
C MET A 224 13.38 -13.62 12.81
N ILE A 225 12.67 -12.50 13.02
CA ILE A 225 12.64 -11.35 12.11
C ILE A 225 13.92 -10.56 12.32
N GLU A 226 14.79 -10.53 11.32
CA GLU A 226 16.05 -9.80 11.38
C GLU A 226 16.48 -9.25 10.01
N GLY A 227 17.17 -8.11 10.01
CA GLY A 227 17.63 -7.45 8.79
C GLY A 227 16.50 -6.72 8.06
N TYR A 228 16.86 -5.93 7.03
CA TYR A 228 15.89 -5.09 6.34
C TYR A 228 14.98 -5.90 5.42
N ASN A 229 13.70 -5.78 5.74
CA ASN A 229 12.55 -6.29 4.97
C ASN A 229 11.31 -5.45 5.34
N GLU A 230 10.09 -5.94 5.09
CA GLU A 230 8.82 -5.28 5.38
C GLU A 230 8.49 -5.11 6.87
N CYS A 231 9.22 -5.78 7.77
CA CYS A 231 8.83 -5.94 9.17
C CYS A 231 9.34 -4.85 10.14
N LEU A 232 9.88 -3.72 9.65
CA LEU A 232 10.29 -2.62 10.55
C LEU A 232 9.14 -2.19 11.47
N ILE A 233 7.94 -2.11 10.93
CA ILE A 233 6.75 -1.70 11.68
C ILE A 233 6.44 -2.65 12.83
N THR A 234 6.73 -3.95 12.70
CA THR A 234 6.51 -4.93 13.77
C THR A 234 7.32 -4.56 15.02
N TYR A 235 8.57 -4.16 14.87
CA TYR A 235 9.41 -3.70 15.97
C TYR A 235 8.96 -2.36 16.55
N ILE A 236 8.54 -1.42 15.70
CA ILE A 236 8.02 -0.13 16.14
C ILE A 236 6.71 -0.31 16.93
N MET A 237 5.78 -1.12 16.42
CA MET A 237 4.53 -1.44 17.12
C MET A 237 4.80 -2.14 18.44
N ALA A 238 5.71 -3.11 18.46
CA ALA A 238 6.10 -3.81 19.66
C ALA A 238 6.72 -2.87 20.72
N ALA A 239 7.56 -1.93 20.30
CA ALA A 239 8.13 -0.92 21.22
C ALA A 239 7.08 0.11 21.66
N SER A 240 6.01 0.30 20.88
CA SER A 240 4.95 1.27 21.16
C SER A 240 3.86 0.73 22.09
N SER A 241 3.82 -0.59 22.33
CA SER A 241 2.79 -1.19 23.19
C SER A 241 2.81 -0.55 24.58
N PRO A 242 1.64 -0.16 25.14
CA PRO A 242 1.57 0.39 26.49
C PRO A 242 1.78 -0.66 27.59
N GLU A 243 1.44 -1.92 27.34
CA GLU A 243 1.43 -2.99 28.33
C GLU A 243 2.48 -4.09 28.06
N HIS A 244 2.74 -4.38 26.79
CA HIS A 244 3.57 -5.49 26.31
C HIS A 244 4.76 -5.01 25.46
N ALA A 245 5.39 -3.92 25.88
CA ALA A 245 6.47 -3.33 25.12
C ALA A 245 7.76 -4.14 25.18
N ILE A 246 8.40 -4.29 24.03
CA ILE A 246 9.75 -4.85 23.96
C ILE A 246 10.80 -3.89 24.49
N LYS A 247 11.94 -4.45 24.91
CA LYS A 247 13.12 -3.68 25.27
C LYS A 247 13.87 -3.19 24.03
N PRO A 248 14.60 -2.06 24.09
CA PRO A 248 15.38 -1.54 22.94
C PRO A 248 16.36 -2.54 22.35
N GLU A 249 16.95 -3.41 23.20
CA GLU A 249 17.91 -4.43 22.77
C GLU A 249 17.29 -5.41 21.76
N VAL A 250 15.99 -5.69 21.88
CA VAL A 250 15.27 -6.57 20.93
C VAL A 250 15.30 -6.01 19.51
N TYR A 251 15.19 -4.68 19.36
CA TYR A 251 15.34 -3.99 18.09
C TYR A 251 16.80 -3.97 17.62
N HIS A 252 17.71 -3.54 18.50
CA HIS A 252 19.10 -3.32 18.12
C HIS A 252 19.86 -4.63 17.85
N ASP A 253 19.62 -5.68 18.62
CA ASP A 253 20.28 -6.96 18.43
C ASP A 253 19.55 -7.85 17.40
N GLY A 254 18.20 -7.88 17.43
CA GLY A 254 17.39 -8.64 16.50
C GLY A 254 17.33 -7.98 15.12
N TRP A 255 16.47 -6.99 14.95
CA TRP A 255 16.28 -6.32 13.65
C TRP A 255 17.60 -5.81 13.07
N ALA A 256 18.33 -4.99 13.82
CA ALA A 256 19.53 -4.33 13.33
C ALA A 256 20.79 -5.21 13.39
N ARG A 257 20.69 -6.48 13.85
CA ARG A 257 21.81 -7.43 13.92
C ARG A 257 23.03 -6.83 14.62
N SER A 258 22.81 -6.14 15.75
CA SER A 258 23.85 -5.40 16.51
C SER A 258 24.63 -4.41 15.62
N GLY A 259 23.96 -3.78 14.64
CA GLY A 259 24.55 -2.82 13.70
C GLY A 259 25.02 -3.43 12.38
N ASN A 260 25.06 -4.75 12.24
CA ASN A 260 25.47 -5.41 10.99
C ASN A 260 24.46 -5.23 9.83
N ILE A 261 23.34 -4.54 10.06
CA ILE A 261 22.34 -4.22 9.04
C ILE A 261 22.82 -3.16 8.03
N THR A 262 23.81 -2.33 8.38
CA THR A 262 24.30 -1.25 7.50
C THR A 262 25.20 -1.76 6.39
N THR A 263 25.26 -1.01 5.26
CA THR A 263 26.15 -1.32 4.13
C THR A 263 26.55 -0.07 3.37
N ASP A 264 27.77 -0.07 2.81
CA ASP A 264 28.28 0.95 1.89
C ASP A 264 28.08 0.56 0.41
N LYS A 265 27.45 -0.58 0.13
CA LYS A 265 27.21 -1.04 -1.23
C LYS A 265 26.28 -0.08 -1.99
N LYS A 266 26.44 -0.08 -3.31
CA LYS A 266 25.62 0.70 -4.24
C LYS A 266 25.15 -0.21 -5.37
N ALA A 267 23.92 0.02 -5.84
CA ALA A 267 23.42 -0.50 -7.10
C ALA A 267 23.12 0.69 -8.03
N TYR A 268 23.58 0.64 -9.28
CA TYR A 268 23.44 1.77 -10.24
C TYR A 268 24.01 3.11 -9.74
N GLY A 269 25.03 3.08 -8.88
CA GLY A 269 25.57 4.27 -8.22
C GLY A 269 24.72 4.79 -7.04
N ILE A 270 23.55 4.19 -6.78
CA ILE A 270 22.63 4.57 -5.71
C ILE A 270 22.97 3.78 -4.44
N PRO A 271 23.14 4.42 -3.26
CA PRO A 271 23.43 3.72 -2.01
C PRO A 271 22.29 2.79 -1.58
N LEU A 272 22.63 1.57 -1.12
CA LEU A 272 21.65 0.65 -0.51
C LEU A 272 21.31 1.09 0.92
N ILE A 273 22.22 1.73 1.64
CA ILE A 273 22.11 2.16 3.05
C ILE A 273 22.05 0.97 4.01
N LEU A 274 21.05 0.08 3.86
CA LEU A 274 20.90 -1.14 4.62
C LEU A 274 21.12 -2.38 3.73
N LYS A 275 21.50 -3.50 4.36
CA LYS A 275 21.55 -4.81 3.71
C LYS A 275 20.13 -5.34 3.60
N PHE A 276 19.67 -5.50 2.38
CA PHE A 276 18.40 -6.17 2.11
C PHE A 276 18.51 -7.67 2.40
N ASN A 277 17.44 -8.27 2.87
CA ASN A 277 17.36 -9.72 3.10
C ASN A 277 17.23 -10.51 1.78
N THR A 278 18.10 -10.24 0.83
CA THR A 278 18.23 -10.94 -0.45
C THR A 278 19.61 -11.60 -0.55
N ASN A 279 19.75 -12.50 -1.51
CA ASN A 279 21.05 -13.13 -1.81
C ASN A 279 21.92 -12.28 -2.76
N GLY A 280 21.39 -11.20 -3.32
CA GLY A 280 22.05 -10.36 -4.32
C GLY A 280 22.63 -9.07 -3.79
N ASP A 281 23.18 -8.29 -4.71
CA ASP A 281 23.79 -6.98 -4.45
C ASP A 281 22.88 -5.83 -4.88
N LYS A 282 21.64 -6.09 -5.22
CA LYS A 282 20.59 -5.12 -5.55
C LYS A 282 19.53 -5.09 -4.46
N ALA A 283 18.63 -4.15 -4.51
CA ALA A 283 17.55 -4.07 -3.53
C ALA A 283 16.53 -5.21 -3.69
N GLY A 284 15.75 -5.46 -2.65
CA GLY A 284 14.70 -6.49 -2.65
C GLY A 284 13.40 -6.08 -3.36
N PRO A 285 12.33 -6.84 -3.18
CA PRO A 285 11.01 -6.52 -3.71
C PRO A 285 10.46 -5.23 -3.10
N LEU A 286 9.69 -4.45 -3.88
CA LEU A 286 9.29 -3.09 -3.48
C LEU A 286 8.27 -3.04 -2.33
N PHE A 287 7.55 -4.11 -2.03
CA PHE A 287 6.66 -4.11 -0.86
C PHE A 287 7.41 -3.83 0.45
N TRP A 288 8.73 -4.07 0.51
CA TRP A 288 9.57 -3.70 1.66
C TRP A 288 9.70 -2.18 1.85
N ALA A 289 9.53 -1.40 0.80
CA ALA A 289 9.45 0.06 0.89
C ALA A 289 8.03 0.57 1.16
N HIS A 290 7.02 -0.31 1.18
CA HIS A 290 5.62 0.10 1.27
C HIS A 290 4.96 -0.31 2.61
N TYR A 291 4.93 -1.60 2.96
CA TYR A 291 4.05 -2.11 4.02
C TYR A 291 4.30 -1.49 5.39
N SER A 292 5.55 -1.38 5.82
CA SER A 292 5.89 -0.68 7.06
C SER A 292 5.52 0.81 7.03
N TYR A 293 5.51 1.41 5.85
CA TYR A 293 5.38 2.86 5.67
C TYR A 293 4.00 3.29 5.19
N LEU A 294 3.01 2.43 5.27
CA LEU A 294 1.62 2.83 5.00
C LEU A 294 1.12 3.81 6.07
N GLY A 295 1.34 3.47 7.34
CA GLY A 295 1.06 4.35 8.47
C GLY A 295 2.28 5.11 8.96
N LEU A 296 3.44 4.45 9.04
CA LEU A 296 4.69 5.05 9.52
C LEU A 296 5.25 6.03 8.48
N ASN A 297 5.21 7.33 8.78
CA ASN A 297 5.75 8.35 7.89
C ASN A 297 7.28 8.33 7.86
N PRO A 298 7.93 7.98 6.73
CA PRO A 298 9.39 7.96 6.65
C PRO A 298 10.04 9.34 6.50
N LYS A 299 9.26 10.40 6.20
CA LYS A 299 9.80 11.76 6.04
C LYS A 299 10.39 12.27 7.35
N GLY A 300 11.69 12.53 7.34
CA GLY A 300 12.43 12.96 8.54
C GLY A 300 12.70 11.85 9.55
N LEU A 301 12.21 10.63 9.31
CA LEU A 301 12.42 9.50 10.21
C LEU A 301 13.84 8.92 10.02
N SER A 302 14.59 8.87 11.10
CA SER A 302 15.94 8.28 11.11
C SER A 302 16.26 7.66 12.46
N ASP A 303 17.17 6.70 12.45
CA ASP A 303 17.81 6.17 13.65
C ASP A 303 19.34 6.15 13.45
N ARG A 304 20.05 5.37 14.27
CA ARG A 304 21.51 5.24 14.13
C ARG A 304 21.95 4.44 12.89
N TYR A 305 21.04 3.80 12.17
CA TYR A 305 21.34 2.90 11.06
C TYR A 305 20.97 3.48 9.70
N ALA A 306 19.87 4.25 9.60
CA ALA A 306 19.36 4.77 8.35
C ALA A 306 18.57 6.08 8.48
N ASN A 307 18.51 6.82 7.38
CA ASN A 307 17.40 7.72 7.07
C ASN A 307 16.41 6.92 6.22
N TYR A 308 15.19 6.72 6.71
CA TYR A 308 14.23 5.82 6.10
C TYR A 308 13.53 6.42 4.86
N TRP A 309 13.51 7.75 4.75
CA TRP A 309 13.08 8.40 3.51
C TRP A 309 14.07 8.14 2.38
N ASP A 310 15.35 8.40 2.62
CA ASP A 310 16.40 8.19 1.63
C ASP A 310 16.50 6.70 1.25
N LEU A 311 16.34 5.80 2.22
CA LEU A 311 16.33 4.36 1.98
C LEU A 311 15.23 3.95 0.98
N ASN A 312 14.00 4.42 1.18
CA ASN A 312 12.86 4.06 0.33
C ASN A 312 12.92 4.73 -1.04
N VAL A 313 13.39 5.99 -1.11
CA VAL A 313 13.67 6.67 -2.38
C VAL A 313 14.72 5.91 -3.18
N ASN A 314 15.81 5.50 -2.53
CA ASN A 314 16.88 4.74 -3.17
C ASN A 314 16.39 3.37 -3.63
N HIS A 315 15.64 2.65 -2.81
CA HIS A 315 15.05 1.35 -3.15
C HIS A 315 14.16 1.44 -4.40
N SER A 316 13.26 2.42 -4.43
CA SER A 316 12.35 2.63 -5.57
C SER A 316 13.13 2.99 -6.85
N ASN A 317 14.16 3.84 -6.73
CA ASN A 317 15.01 4.18 -7.87
C ASN A 317 15.85 2.99 -8.36
N ILE A 318 16.41 2.17 -7.47
CA ILE A 318 17.17 0.96 -7.86
C ILE A 318 16.28 -0.01 -8.63
N ASN A 319 15.03 -0.22 -8.20
CA ASN A 319 14.07 -1.06 -8.91
C ASN A 319 13.73 -0.51 -10.31
N TYR A 320 13.55 0.81 -10.41
CA TYR A 320 13.38 1.49 -11.70
C TYR A 320 14.60 1.30 -12.63
N GLU A 321 15.81 1.58 -12.15
CA GLU A 321 17.04 1.45 -12.93
C GLU A 321 17.30 0.00 -13.37
N TYR A 322 16.92 -1.00 -12.54
CA TYR A 322 16.95 -2.40 -12.95
C TYR A 322 16.06 -2.68 -14.16
N ALA A 323 14.83 -2.15 -14.14
CA ALA A 323 13.92 -2.30 -15.29
C ALA A 323 14.45 -1.60 -16.54
N GLN A 324 15.20 -0.46 -16.39
CA GLN A 324 15.83 0.22 -17.53
C GLN A 324 17.05 -0.57 -18.06
N GLU A 325 17.89 -1.13 -17.17
CA GLU A 325 18.99 -2.01 -17.57
C GLU A 325 18.47 -3.21 -18.32
N ASN A 326 17.37 -3.80 -17.83
CA ASN A 326 16.67 -4.94 -18.42
C ASN A 326 17.63 -6.05 -18.86
N PRO A 327 18.39 -6.65 -17.94
CA PRO A 327 19.48 -7.59 -18.28
C PRO A 327 18.97 -8.82 -19.00
N ASN A 328 17.73 -9.20 -18.76
CA ASN A 328 17.06 -10.35 -19.38
C ASN A 328 16.31 -10.01 -20.67
N LYS A 329 16.28 -8.72 -21.07
CA LYS A 329 15.65 -8.20 -22.31
C LYS A 329 14.15 -8.50 -22.40
N PHE A 330 13.43 -8.44 -21.30
CA PHE A 330 11.97 -8.58 -21.26
C PHE A 330 11.28 -7.41 -21.96
N LYS A 331 10.29 -7.68 -22.80
CA LYS A 331 9.48 -6.68 -23.49
C LYS A 331 8.59 -5.89 -22.53
N THR A 332 8.30 -6.48 -21.38
CA THR A 332 7.43 -5.87 -20.35
C THR A 332 8.05 -4.60 -19.77
N TYR A 333 9.39 -4.48 -19.76
CA TYR A 333 10.08 -3.36 -19.12
C TYR A 333 10.32 -2.19 -20.06
N SER A 334 10.04 -1.00 -19.56
CA SER A 334 10.31 0.28 -20.22
C SER A 334 10.42 1.41 -19.20
N GLU A 335 10.67 2.64 -19.62
CA GLU A 335 10.64 3.82 -18.75
C GLU A 335 9.27 4.05 -18.06
N ASN A 336 8.19 3.53 -18.66
CA ASN A 336 6.82 3.66 -18.17
C ASN A 336 6.26 2.32 -17.62
N SER A 337 7.02 1.24 -17.71
CA SER A 337 6.61 -0.10 -17.26
C SER A 337 7.69 -0.73 -16.41
N TRP A 338 7.53 -0.65 -15.10
CA TRP A 338 8.48 -1.13 -14.09
C TRP A 338 7.76 -1.49 -12.80
N GLY A 339 8.43 -2.25 -11.95
CA GLY A 339 7.94 -2.57 -10.61
C GLY A 339 7.98 -4.06 -10.32
N LEU A 340 8.98 -4.45 -9.51
CA LEU A 340 9.16 -5.80 -9.00
C LEU A 340 8.74 -5.87 -7.54
N THR A 341 7.76 -6.72 -7.25
CA THR A 341 7.26 -6.97 -5.90
C THR A 341 6.63 -8.36 -5.83
N ALA A 342 6.14 -8.74 -4.66
CA ALA A 342 5.34 -9.94 -4.50
C ALA A 342 4.05 -9.83 -5.31
N SER A 343 3.77 -10.79 -6.18
CA SER A 343 2.60 -10.79 -7.05
C SER A 343 2.40 -12.16 -7.71
N TYR A 344 1.29 -12.32 -8.42
CA TYR A 344 1.15 -13.45 -9.33
C TYR A 344 2.26 -13.45 -10.39
N THR A 345 2.61 -14.63 -10.88
CA THR A 345 3.62 -14.82 -11.91
C THR A 345 3.17 -15.83 -12.96
N LYS A 346 3.69 -15.67 -14.19
CA LYS A 346 3.53 -16.63 -15.28
C LYS A 346 4.65 -17.69 -15.19
N ASN A 347 4.30 -18.91 -14.85
CA ASN A 347 5.23 -20.02 -14.87
C ASN A 347 5.60 -20.40 -16.30
N LYS A 348 6.73 -21.12 -16.48
CA LYS A 348 7.22 -21.57 -17.79
C LYS A 348 6.25 -22.48 -18.54
N ASP A 349 5.42 -23.22 -17.83
CA ASP A 349 4.37 -24.09 -18.37
C ASP A 349 3.05 -23.35 -18.68
N GLY A 350 3.02 -22.04 -18.43
CA GLY A 350 1.85 -21.18 -18.62
C GLY A 350 0.88 -21.16 -17.44
N SER A 351 1.11 -21.94 -16.39
CA SER A 351 0.31 -21.88 -15.17
C SER A 351 0.56 -20.58 -14.40
N VAL A 352 -0.39 -20.20 -13.56
CA VAL A 352 -0.27 -19.05 -12.67
C VAL A 352 0.39 -19.49 -11.38
N GLY A 353 1.48 -18.83 -11.01
CA GLY A 353 2.20 -19.00 -9.74
C GLY A 353 2.17 -17.72 -8.92
N TYR A 354 2.97 -17.68 -7.87
CA TYR A 354 3.21 -16.50 -7.03
C TYR A 354 4.71 -16.38 -6.74
N THR A 355 5.26 -15.18 -6.81
CA THR A 355 6.70 -14.93 -6.57
C THR A 355 6.88 -13.55 -5.95
N ALA A 356 7.78 -13.44 -4.99
CA ALA A 356 8.28 -12.14 -4.52
C ALA A 356 9.35 -11.63 -5.50
N HIS A 357 8.91 -11.08 -6.64
CA HIS A 357 9.79 -10.60 -7.70
C HIS A 357 10.75 -9.53 -7.19
N SER A 358 12.00 -9.69 -7.53
CA SER A 358 13.09 -8.77 -7.23
C SER A 358 14.14 -8.85 -8.35
N PRO A 359 15.18 -8.00 -8.36
CA PRO A 359 16.31 -8.16 -9.28
C PRO A 359 16.97 -9.53 -9.22
N ASP A 360 16.86 -10.26 -8.08
CA ASP A 360 17.43 -11.58 -7.89
C ASP A 360 16.49 -12.73 -8.33
N ASP A 361 15.19 -12.48 -8.43
CA ASP A 361 14.19 -13.45 -8.89
C ASP A 361 13.22 -12.80 -9.87
N ASP A 362 13.76 -12.46 -11.04
CA ASP A 362 13.07 -11.76 -12.11
C ASP A 362 12.49 -12.73 -13.15
N LYS A 363 11.18 -12.66 -13.35
CA LYS A 363 10.42 -13.48 -14.31
C LYS A 363 9.88 -12.69 -15.50
N GLY A 364 10.24 -11.40 -15.65
CA GLY A 364 9.70 -10.52 -16.70
C GLY A 364 8.25 -10.11 -16.44
N VAL A 365 7.85 -10.07 -15.17
CA VAL A 365 6.51 -9.71 -14.73
C VAL A 365 6.57 -8.37 -14.03
N VAL A 366 5.66 -7.46 -14.36
CA VAL A 366 5.44 -6.18 -13.67
C VAL A 366 4.15 -6.27 -12.86
N ALA A 367 4.23 -5.86 -11.59
CA ALA A 367 3.06 -5.66 -10.75
C ALA A 367 2.78 -4.16 -10.66
N PRO A 368 1.63 -3.66 -11.12
CA PRO A 368 1.30 -2.23 -11.07
C PRO A 368 1.46 -1.61 -9.68
N THR A 369 1.11 -2.34 -8.63
CA THR A 369 1.24 -1.89 -7.24
C THR A 369 2.65 -1.38 -6.92
N ALA A 370 3.69 -2.01 -7.44
CA ALA A 370 5.07 -1.66 -7.15
C ALA A 370 5.43 -0.23 -7.58
N ALA A 371 5.08 0.14 -8.82
CA ALA A 371 5.31 1.49 -9.33
C ALA A 371 4.32 2.50 -8.73
N VAL A 372 3.04 2.13 -8.62
CA VAL A 372 1.98 3.01 -8.08
C VAL A 372 2.24 3.35 -6.62
N SER A 373 2.53 2.36 -5.78
CA SER A 373 2.76 2.57 -4.35
C SER A 373 4.09 3.27 -4.04
N SER A 374 4.99 3.36 -5.01
CA SER A 374 6.22 4.15 -4.91
C SER A 374 6.02 5.65 -5.20
N ILE A 375 4.78 6.11 -5.48
CA ILE A 375 4.49 7.50 -5.86
C ILE A 375 5.02 8.55 -4.86
N PRO A 376 5.03 8.37 -3.54
CA PRO A 376 5.63 9.36 -2.66
C PRO A 376 7.15 9.49 -2.81
N TYR A 377 7.82 8.41 -3.26
CA TYR A 377 9.27 8.32 -3.38
C TYR A 377 9.79 8.70 -4.76
N THR A 378 9.02 8.37 -5.80
CA THR A 378 9.38 8.59 -7.21
C THR A 378 8.21 9.17 -8.01
N PRO A 379 7.68 10.36 -7.64
CA PRO A 379 6.40 10.86 -8.17
C PRO A 379 6.36 10.92 -9.71
N GLU A 380 7.36 11.47 -10.35
CA GLU A 380 7.39 11.60 -11.81
C GLU A 380 7.40 10.23 -12.52
N LYS A 381 8.22 9.28 -12.01
CA LYS A 381 8.34 7.93 -12.58
C LYS A 381 7.04 7.14 -12.33
N SER A 382 6.48 7.24 -11.13
CA SER A 382 5.23 6.57 -10.75
C SER A 382 4.03 7.12 -11.54
N LEU A 383 3.91 8.43 -11.70
CA LEU A 383 2.84 9.04 -12.50
C LEU A 383 2.90 8.63 -13.98
N LYS A 384 4.10 8.54 -14.56
CA LYS A 384 4.27 8.01 -15.92
C LYS A 384 3.82 6.55 -16.02
N ALA A 385 4.16 5.73 -15.02
CA ALA A 385 3.76 4.33 -14.98
C ALA A 385 2.22 4.20 -14.81
N ILE A 386 1.61 4.95 -13.89
CA ILE A 386 0.15 4.97 -13.68
C ILE A 386 -0.56 5.33 -14.99
N ARG A 387 -0.07 6.36 -15.68
CA ARG A 387 -0.63 6.81 -16.95
C ARG A 387 -0.51 5.75 -18.03
N TYR A 388 0.66 5.13 -18.17
CA TYR A 388 0.89 4.02 -19.10
C TYR A 388 -0.03 2.83 -18.82
N PHE A 389 -0.16 2.42 -17.56
CA PHE A 389 -1.03 1.31 -17.18
C PHE A 389 -2.51 1.63 -17.45
N TYR A 390 -2.93 2.87 -17.21
CA TYR A 390 -4.31 3.29 -17.39
C TYR A 390 -4.68 3.62 -18.84
N GLU A 391 -3.80 4.31 -19.59
CA GLU A 391 -4.12 4.78 -20.95
C GLU A 391 -3.70 3.77 -22.03
N ASP A 392 -2.45 3.24 -21.94
CA ASP A 392 -1.87 2.40 -22.99
C ASP A 392 -2.16 0.91 -22.78
N GLN A 393 -2.30 0.46 -21.53
CA GLN A 393 -2.56 -0.93 -21.16
C GLN A 393 -3.97 -1.15 -20.59
N HIS A 394 -4.88 -0.22 -20.78
CA HIS A 394 -6.23 -0.24 -20.21
C HIS A 394 -6.95 -1.56 -20.45
N ASP A 395 -7.05 -1.98 -21.69
CA ASP A 395 -7.78 -3.19 -22.11
C ASP A 395 -7.18 -4.48 -21.52
N LEU A 396 -5.88 -4.46 -21.17
CA LEU A 396 -5.19 -5.59 -20.57
C LEU A 396 -5.26 -5.56 -19.03
N LEU A 397 -5.12 -4.37 -18.42
CA LEU A 397 -4.84 -4.26 -16.98
C LEU A 397 -6.01 -3.75 -16.14
N TRP A 398 -7.03 -3.12 -16.73
CA TRP A 398 -8.07 -2.45 -15.97
C TRP A 398 -9.30 -3.33 -15.76
N GLY A 399 -9.59 -3.64 -14.50
CA GLY A 399 -10.72 -4.49 -14.14
C GLY A 399 -11.63 -3.88 -13.06
N PRO A 400 -12.51 -4.70 -12.46
CA PRO A 400 -13.54 -4.22 -11.55
C PRO A 400 -13.02 -3.59 -10.25
N ALA A 401 -11.76 -3.87 -9.83
CA ALA A 401 -11.11 -3.27 -8.67
C ALA A 401 -9.83 -2.50 -9.06
N GLY A 402 -9.78 -1.87 -10.22
CA GLY A 402 -8.63 -1.15 -10.72
C GLY A 402 -7.64 -2.05 -11.45
N PHE A 403 -6.35 -1.78 -11.32
CA PHE A 403 -5.33 -2.58 -11.98
C PHE A 403 -5.32 -4.02 -11.46
N TYR A 404 -5.31 -4.98 -12.39
CA TYR A 404 -5.03 -6.37 -12.07
C TYR A 404 -3.63 -6.52 -11.48
N ASP A 405 -3.41 -7.64 -10.81
CA ASP A 405 -2.26 -7.86 -9.95
C ASP A 405 -0.91 -7.80 -10.68
N ALA A 406 -0.81 -8.46 -11.83
CA ALA A 406 0.46 -8.58 -12.55
C ALA A 406 0.27 -8.85 -14.04
N PHE A 407 1.24 -8.43 -14.85
CA PHE A 407 1.25 -8.70 -16.29
C PHE A 407 2.65 -8.93 -16.85
N SER A 408 2.69 -9.54 -18.05
CA SER A 408 3.90 -9.71 -18.86
C SER A 408 3.57 -9.63 -20.33
N LEU A 409 4.43 -8.95 -21.12
CA LEU A 409 4.34 -8.87 -22.58
C LEU A 409 5.28 -9.86 -23.27
N ASP A 410 5.93 -10.74 -22.50
CA ASP A 410 6.87 -11.72 -22.99
C ASP A 410 6.19 -13.04 -23.37
N GLY A 411 6.44 -13.50 -24.61
CA GLY A 411 5.84 -14.72 -25.12
C GLY A 411 4.34 -14.60 -25.43
N GLY A 412 3.83 -13.36 -25.59
CA GLY A 412 2.44 -13.00 -25.74
C GLY A 412 1.88 -12.35 -24.47
N ASP A 413 0.92 -11.46 -24.66
CA ASP A 413 0.30 -10.70 -23.58
C ASP A 413 -0.32 -11.66 -22.56
N TRP A 414 0.08 -11.47 -21.31
CA TRP A 414 -0.43 -12.21 -20.16
C TRP A 414 -0.78 -11.26 -19.04
N VAL A 415 -1.88 -11.53 -18.39
CA VAL A 415 -2.32 -10.80 -17.19
C VAL A 415 -2.89 -11.77 -16.17
N ALA A 416 -2.61 -11.54 -14.91
CA ALA A 416 -3.31 -12.19 -13.81
C ALA A 416 -4.58 -11.40 -13.54
N GLU A 417 -5.72 -11.78 -14.15
CA GLU A 417 -7.04 -11.15 -13.91
C GLU A 417 -7.55 -11.45 -12.50
N ARG A 418 -6.76 -11.07 -11.50
CA ARG A 418 -6.93 -11.34 -10.08
C ARG A 418 -6.42 -10.15 -9.28
N TYR A 419 -6.75 -10.14 -8.00
CA TYR A 419 -6.33 -9.10 -7.07
C TYR A 419 -5.88 -9.73 -5.77
N LEU A 420 -4.90 -9.08 -5.10
CA LEU A 420 -4.44 -9.40 -3.76
C LEU A 420 -4.66 -8.18 -2.84
N ALA A 421 -5.10 -8.40 -1.61
CA ALA A 421 -5.29 -7.33 -0.64
C ALA A 421 -3.98 -6.56 -0.38
N ILE A 422 -2.87 -7.31 -0.32
CA ILE A 422 -1.53 -6.79 -0.06
C ILE A 422 -0.99 -5.88 -1.17
N ASP A 423 -1.58 -5.94 -2.37
CA ASP A 423 -1.22 -5.10 -3.52
C ASP A 423 -2.20 -3.94 -3.70
N GLN A 424 -3.50 -4.17 -3.48
CA GLN A 424 -4.50 -3.13 -3.60
C GLN A 424 -4.40 -2.07 -2.49
N GLY A 425 -4.09 -2.49 -1.25
CA GLY A 425 -3.96 -1.60 -0.11
C GLY A 425 -2.87 -0.55 -0.27
N PRO A 426 -1.63 -0.94 -0.57
CA PRO A 426 -0.54 0.01 -0.80
C PRO A 426 -0.84 1.03 -1.90
N MET A 427 -1.46 0.64 -3.03
CA MET A 427 -1.86 1.61 -4.06
C MET A 427 -2.77 2.69 -3.51
N MET A 428 -3.84 2.28 -2.82
CA MET A 428 -4.82 3.21 -2.27
C MET A 428 -4.19 4.15 -1.23
N VAL A 429 -3.43 3.59 -0.28
CA VAL A 429 -2.86 4.31 0.85
C VAL A 429 -1.70 5.22 0.45
N MET A 430 -0.80 4.76 -0.43
CA MET A 430 0.37 5.55 -0.82
C MET A 430 0.01 6.67 -1.79
N ILE A 431 -1.00 6.51 -2.64
CA ILE A 431 -1.55 7.65 -3.40
C ILE A 431 -2.11 8.69 -2.42
N GLU A 432 -2.85 8.28 -1.38
CA GLU A 432 -3.37 9.22 -0.38
C GLU A 432 -2.25 9.93 0.37
N ASN A 433 -1.23 9.20 0.80
CA ASN A 433 -0.07 9.77 1.46
C ASN A 433 0.73 10.73 0.57
N TYR A 434 0.81 10.47 -0.74
CA TYR A 434 1.38 11.42 -1.70
C TYR A 434 0.56 12.71 -1.80
N ARG A 435 -0.76 12.59 -1.90
CA ARG A 435 -1.69 13.70 -2.13
C ARG A 435 -1.87 14.59 -0.89
N SER A 436 -2.01 14.01 0.29
CA SER A 436 -2.40 14.75 1.50
C SER A 436 -1.54 14.43 2.73
N GLY A 437 -0.93 13.24 2.80
CA GLY A 437 -0.26 12.77 4.01
C GLY A 437 -1.21 12.27 5.10
N LEU A 438 -2.51 12.16 4.83
CA LEU A 438 -3.55 11.87 5.81
C LEU A 438 -3.27 10.64 6.67
N ILE A 439 -2.96 9.50 6.05
CA ILE A 439 -2.79 8.25 6.77
C ILE A 439 -1.52 8.31 7.64
N TRP A 440 -0.45 8.92 7.12
CA TRP A 440 0.75 9.19 7.90
C TRP A 440 0.46 10.07 9.12
N ASP A 441 -0.27 11.16 8.94
CA ASP A 441 -0.57 12.10 10.02
C ASP A 441 -1.44 11.44 11.10
N LEU A 442 -2.44 10.66 10.72
CA LEU A 442 -3.27 9.91 11.65
C LEU A 442 -2.46 8.90 12.46
N PHE A 443 -1.69 8.03 11.80
CA PHE A 443 -0.89 7.02 12.50
C PHE A 443 0.14 7.65 13.44
N MET A 444 0.88 8.65 12.95
CA MET A 444 1.93 9.33 13.71
C MET A 444 1.38 10.24 14.84
N SER A 445 0.09 10.55 14.84
CA SER A 445 -0.56 11.29 15.95
C SER A 445 -0.82 10.41 17.16
N ALA A 446 -0.76 9.07 17.02
CA ALA A 446 -0.92 8.17 18.15
C ALA A 446 0.23 8.34 19.16
N PRO A 447 -0.05 8.68 20.44
CA PRO A 447 0.99 8.97 21.42
C PRO A 447 1.89 7.76 21.69
N GLU A 448 1.37 6.55 21.58
CA GLU A 448 2.12 5.30 21.75
C GLU A 448 3.21 5.15 20.67
N ILE A 449 2.92 5.54 19.43
CA ILE A 449 3.91 5.49 18.34
C ILE A 449 5.07 6.44 18.61
N LYS A 450 4.78 7.66 19.09
CA LYS A 450 5.83 8.59 19.51
C LYS A 450 6.71 7.98 20.61
N ASN A 451 6.10 7.41 21.65
CA ASN A 451 6.82 6.77 22.75
C ASN A 451 7.66 5.58 22.29
N GLY A 452 7.14 4.76 21.35
CA GLY A 452 7.85 3.63 20.77
C GLY A 452 9.07 4.06 19.96
N LEU A 453 8.93 5.08 19.13
CA LEU A 453 10.03 5.65 18.35
C LEU A 453 11.13 6.22 19.26
N GLU A 454 10.77 6.97 20.30
CA GLU A 454 11.71 7.49 21.30
C GLU A 454 12.42 6.36 22.02
N ARG A 455 11.72 5.28 22.41
CA ARG A 455 12.30 4.10 23.06
C ARG A 455 13.36 3.40 22.22
N LEU A 456 13.20 3.40 20.89
CA LEU A 456 14.13 2.80 19.95
C LEU A 456 15.17 3.78 19.38
N ASP A 457 15.33 4.97 19.99
CA ASP A 457 16.26 6.02 19.57
C ASP A 457 16.01 6.60 18.16
N PHE A 458 14.77 6.48 17.63
CA PHE A 458 14.40 7.15 16.40
C PHE A 458 14.32 8.67 16.59
N LYS A 459 14.68 9.39 15.54
CA LYS A 459 14.54 10.86 15.41
C LYS A 459 13.58 11.17 14.28
N ARG A 460 12.84 12.25 14.47
CA ARG A 460 11.92 12.79 13.47
C ARG A 460 12.08 14.31 13.35
#